data_e58ff161d33ddf69390c158d95c513c2
#
_entry.id   e58ff161d33ddf69390c158d95c513c2
#
_cell.length_a   1.000
_cell.length_b   1.000
_cell.length_c   1.000
_cell.angle_alpha   90.00
_cell.angle_beta   90.00
_cell.angle_gamma   90.00
#
_symmetry.space_group_name_H-M   'P 1'
#
loop_
_entity.id
_entity.type
_entity.pdbx_description
1 polymer ?
#
loop_
_entity_poly.entity_id
_entity_poly.type
_entity_poly.pdbx_seq_one_letter_code
_entity_poly.pdbx_strand_id
1 'polypeptide(L)'
;MKNSKKVLIGVIIFFIIIAIVVIGRTMVGNHFKKKFSKRPPPGIIVKLVSEKVFSERIESFGTAISKKTKSYRIQKSDLISELKLDSYVEKGSLIVKLKDKDIIAPFSGVLGYRGITEDVLGSDNSLIITLDDSSVIYADLKIPESFAPVIKKNLPVDVKFSGLKNKIFSGKVEGYSSRISADTRSLLTRIKINNKDYELIPGSLLEVSVK
;
A
#
# COMPACT_ATOMS: atom_id res chain seq x y z
N MET A 1 72.14 -10.01 -76.34
CA MET A 1 72.20 -9.13 -75.13
C MET A 1 70.98 -8.30 -74.86
N LYS A 2 70.05 -8.07 -75.82
CA LYS A 2 68.88 -7.20 -75.61
C LYS A 2 67.71 -7.85 -74.83
N ASN A 3 67.63 -9.20 -74.78
CA ASN A 3 66.53 -9.91 -74.10
C ASN A 3 66.81 -10.17 -72.64
N SER A 4 68.04 -10.27 -72.18
CA SER A 4 68.39 -10.48 -70.78
C SER A 4 68.07 -9.25 -69.90
N LYS A 5 68.20 -8.05 -70.50
CA LYS A 5 67.82 -6.81 -69.75
C LYS A 5 66.32 -6.69 -69.55
N LYS A 6 65.51 -7.16 -70.53
CA LYS A 6 64.06 -7.16 -70.43
C LYS A 6 63.58 -8.16 -69.33
N VAL A 7 64.21 -9.33 -69.22
CA VAL A 7 63.92 -10.33 -68.24
C VAL A 7 64.28 -9.79 -66.81
N LEU A 8 65.47 -9.16 -66.71
CA LEU A 8 65.93 -8.55 -65.47
C LEU A 8 64.91 -7.47 -64.97
N ILE A 9 64.48 -6.59 -65.83
CA ILE A 9 63.48 -5.59 -65.57
C ILE A 9 62.18 -6.20 -65.12
N GLY A 10 61.69 -7.26 -65.72
CA GLY A 10 60.49 -7.98 -65.37
C GLY A 10 60.55 -8.60 -63.95
N VAL A 11 61.71 -9.17 -63.62
CA VAL A 11 61.95 -9.76 -62.30
C VAL A 11 61.99 -8.65 -61.18
N ILE A 12 62.61 -7.51 -61.46
CA ILE A 12 62.62 -6.40 -60.54
C ILE A 12 61.20 -5.85 -60.32
N ILE A 13 60.41 -5.66 -61.32
CA ILE A 13 59.02 -5.23 -61.26
C ILE A 13 58.19 -6.21 -60.40
N PHE A 14 58.36 -7.50 -60.59
CA PHE A 14 57.70 -8.55 -59.82
C PHE A 14 58.02 -8.48 -58.39
N PHE A 15 59.27 -8.30 -57.97
CA PHE A 15 59.67 -8.14 -56.56
C PHE A 15 59.14 -6.81 -55.96
N ILE A 16 59.06 -5.74 -56.76
CA ILE A 16 58.50 -4.48 -56.29
C ILE A 16 56.99 -4.64 -55.98
N ILE A 17 56.24 -5.35 -56.86
CA ILE A 17 54.83 -5.61 -56.66
C ILE A 17 54.62 -6.45 -55.36
N ILE A 18 55.46 -7.50 -55.15
CA ILE A 18 55.36 -8.32 -53.92
C ILE A 18 55.66 -7.46 -52.69
N ALA A 19 56.70 -6.61 -52.77
CA ALA A 19 57.03 -5.70 -51.65
C ALA A 19 55.88 -4.76 -51.30
N ILE A 20 55.22 -4.18 -52.30
CA ILE A 20 54.07 -3.28 -52.10
C ILE A 20 52.88 -4.05 -51.46
N VAL A 21 52.62 -5.29 -51.89
CA VAL A 21 51.53 -6.11 -51.33
C VAL A 21 51.84 -6.48 -49.87
N VAL A 22 53.09 -6.85 -49.54
CA VAL A 22 53.48 -7.20 -48.18
C VAL A 22 53.43 -5.97 -47.27
N ILE A 23 53.94 -4.82 -47.73
CA ILE A 23 53.84 -3.57 -46.95
C ILE A 23 52.40 -3.14 -46.72
N GLY A 24 51.57 -3.20 -47.78
CA GLY A 24 50.12 -2.89 -47.66
C GLY A 24 49.42 -3.78 -46.66
N ARG A 25 49.66 -5.09 -46.74
CA ARG A 25 49.08 -6.07 -45.82
C ARG A 25 49.53 -5.84 -44.34
N THR A 26 50.80 -5.53 -44.13
CA THR A 26 51.28 -5.24 -42.78
C THR A 26 50.76 -3.92 -42.22
N MET A 27 50.65 -2.85 -43.05
CA MET A 27 50.06 -1.58 -42.64
C MET A 27 48.57 -1.76 -42.27
N VAL A 28 47.79 -2.42 -43.10
CA VAL A 28 46.38 -2.72 -42.82
C VAL A 28 46.24 -3.55 -41.54
N GLY A 29 47.01 -4.62 -41.42
CA GLY A 29 47.00 -5.48 -40.23
C GLY A 29 47.33 -4.72 -38.93
N ASN A 30 48.33 -3.83 -38.97
CA ASN A 30 48.70 -3.02 -37.84
C ASN A 30 47.63 -1.93 -37.50
N HIS A 31 46.99 -1.38 -38.53
CA HIS A 31 45.90 -0.44 -38.33
C HIS A 31 44.69 -1.10 -37.67
N PHE A 32 44.29 -2.28 -38.09
CA PHE A 32 43.22 -3.06 -37.50
C PHE A 32 43.59 -3.51 -36.07
N LYS A 33 44.79 -3.97 -35.85
CA LYS A 33 45.24 -4.30 -34.45
C LYS A 33 45.16 -3.11 -33.54
N LYS A 34 45.61 -1.92 -33.94
CA LYS A 34 45.51 -0.70 -33.10
C LYS A 34 44.05 -0.29 -32.84
N LYS A 35 43.16 -0.45 -33.80
CA LYS A 35 41.77 0.00 -33.70
C LYS A 35 40.88 -0.96 -32.90
N PHE A 36 41.15 -2.26 -32.95
CA PHE A 36 40.27 -3.29 -32.36
C PHE A 36 40.91 -4.05 -31.18
N SER A 37 42.19 -3.85 -30.85
CA SER A 37 42.79 -4.51 -29.68
C SER A 37 42.50 -3.84 -28.34
N LYS A 38 41.99 -2.62 -28.33
CA LYS A 38 41.54 -1.93 -27.15
C LYS A 38 40.03 -2.08 -27.00
N ARG A 39 39.55 -3.25 -26.57
CA ARG A 39 38.19 -3.34 -26.05
C ARG A 39 38.15 -2.48 -24.79
N PRO A 40 37.22 -1.50 -24.68
CA PRO A 40 37.03 -0.84 -23.41
C PRO A 40 36.71 -1.91 -22.35
N PRO A 41 37.28 -1.80 -21.14
CA PRO A 41 36.94 -2.73 -20.08
C PRO A 41 35.44 -2.74 -19.91
N PRO A 42 34.81 -3.91 -19.64
CA PRO A 42 33.37 -3.97 -19.38
C PRO A 42 33.05 -2.97 -18.28
N GLY A 43 32.06 -2.11 -18.55
CA GLY A 43 31.59 -1.13 -17.56
C GLY A 43 31.02 -1.89 -16.36
N ILE A 44 31.66 -1.76 -15.22
CA ILE A 44 31.15 -2.30 -13.97
C ILE A 44 30.30 -1.21 -13.31
N ILE A 45 29.01 -1.51 -13.13
CA ILE A 45 28.12 -0.63 -12.35
C ILE A 45 28.45 -0.89 -10.87
N VAL A 46 29.14 0.05 -10.25
CA VAL A 46 29.43 0.00 -8.81
C VAL A 46 28.37 0.82 -8.09
N LYS A 47 27.65 0.21 -7.15
CA LYS A 47 26.87 0.95 -6.17
C LYS A 47 27.71 1.09 -4.90
N LEU A 48 27.89 2.32 -4.46
CA LEU A 48 28.48 2.57 -3.14
C LEU A 48 27.53 2.00 -2.08
N VAL A 49 28.04 1.11 -1.26
CA VAL A 49 27.33 0.60 -0.09
C VAL A 49 27.33 1.73 0.95
N SER A 50 26.16 2.20 1.31
CA SER A 50 25.97 3.13 2.43
C SER A 50 25.31 2.38 3.58
N GLU A 51 25.76 2.61 4.79
CA GLU A 51 25.05 2.14 5.98
C GLU A 51 23.66 2.77 6.03
N LYS A 52 22.63 1.95 6.00
CA LYS A 52 21.25 2.34 6.26
C LYS A 52 20.78 1.62 7.50
N VAL A 53 20.28 2.38 8.45
CA VAL A 53 19.54 1.80 9.57
C VAL A 53 18.22 1.28 9.02
N PHE A 54 18.07 -0.03 8.98
CA PHE A 54 16.79 -0.67 8.69
C PHE A 54 16.00 -0.75 9.98
N SER A 55 14.93 0.03 10.08
CA SER A 55 13.91 -0.23 11.09
C SER A 55 12.91 -1.23 10.51
N GLU A 56 12.77 -2.36 11.17
CA GLU A 56 11.72 -3.33 10.85
C GLU A 56 10.37 -2.69 11.18
N ARG A 57 9.52 -2.58 10.18
CA ARG A 57 8.15 -2.08 10.35
C ARG A 57 7.20 -3.25 10.32
N ILE A 58 6.36 -3.33 11.32
CA ILE A 58 5.31 -4.32 11.39
C ILE A 58 4.09 -3.74 10.69
N GLU A 59 3.74 -4.29 9.53
CA GLU A 59 2.55 -3.88 8.78
C GLU A 59 1.43 -4.88 9.00
N SER A 60 0.24 -4.39 9.25
CA SER A 60 -0.96 -5.20 9.44
C SER A 60 -2.19 -4.45 8.96
N PHE A 61 -3.27 -5.18 8.73
CA PHE A 61 -4.54 -4.62 8.30
C PHE A 61 -5.60 -4.83 9.37
N GLY A 62 -6.52 -3.89 9.44
CA GLY A 62 -7.66 -3.95 10.33
C GLY A 62 -8.87 -3.24 9.76
N THR A 63 -10.03 -3.50 10.32
CA THR A 63 -11.28 -2.80 9.97
C THR A 63 -11.55 -1.70 10.99
N ALA A 64 -11.93 -0.53 10.51
CA ALA A 64 -12.33 0.60 11.35
C ALA A 64 -13.60 0.27 12.14
N ILE A 65 -13.54 0.43 13.45
CA ILE A 65 -14.64 0.15 14.37
C ILE A 65 -14.95 1.45 15.14
N SER A 66 -16.21 1.85 15.15
CA SER A 66 -16.67 3.00 15.94
C SER A 66 -16.46 2.78 17.43
N LYS A 67 -16.26 3.84 18.16
CA LYS A 67 -16.20 3.80 19.64
C LYS A 67 -17.50 3.28 20.25
N LYS A 68 -18.66 3.66 19.70
CA LYS A 68 -19.98 3.18 20.05
C LYS A 68 -20.86 3.09 18.81
N THR A 69 -21.65 2.05 18.72
CA THR A 69 -22.67 1.87 17.70
C THR A 69 -23.98 1.47 18.36
N LYS A 70 -25.06 2.12 17.96
CA LYS A 70 -26.41 1.74 18.32
C LYS A 70 -27.24 1.56 17.05
N SER A 71 -27.82 0.37 16.89
CA SER A 71 -28.67 0.07 15.75
C SER A 71 -30.12 -0.01 16.19
N TYR A 72 -31.01 0.52 15.36
CA TYR A 72 -32.46 0.46 15.51
C TYR A 72 -33.05 -0.19 14.26
N ARG A 73 -33.86 -1.21 14.45
CA ARG A 73 -34.63 -1.81 13.37
C ARG A 73 -36.04 -1.24 13.42
N ILE A 74 -36.47 -0.64 12.34
CA ILE A 74 -37.78 -0.02 12.21
C ILE A 74 -38.46 -0.50 10.93
N GLN A 75 -39.80 -0.51 10.91
CA GLN A 75 -40.56 -0.75 9.70
C GLN A 75 -40.74 0.59 8.96
N LYS A 76 -40.60 0.57 7.64
CA LYS A 76 -40.82 1.79 6.82
C LYS A 76 -42.23 2.34 6.97
N SER A 77 -43.22 1.46 7.18
CA SER A 77 -44.62 1.82 7.41
C SER A 77 -44.86 2.64 8.68
N ASP A 78 -43.95 2.55 9.66
CA ASP A 78 -44.09 3.25 10.95
C ASP A 78 -43.42 4.61 10.96
N LEU A 79 -42.70 4.96 9.89
CA LEU A 79 -42.00 6.21 9.74
C LEU A 79 -43.00 7.37 9.52
N ILE A 80 -42.94 8.39 10.37
CA ILE A 80 -43.71 9.64 10.21
C ILE A 80 -42.80 10.75 9.67
N SER A 81 -41.50 10.80 10.07
CA SER A 81 -40.56 11.82 9.65
C SER A 81 -39.54 11.31 8.67
N GLU A 82 -39.05 12.17 7.78
CA GLU A 82 -37.91 11.84 6.92
C GLU A 82 -36.63 11.62 7.73
N LEU A 83 -35.84 10.63 7.32
CA LEU A 83 -34.54 10.34 7.88
C LEU A 83 -33.49 11.26 7.25
N LYS A 84 -32.85 12.07 8.06
CA LYS A 84 -31.66 12.84 7.65
C LYS A 84 -30.43 11.95 7.79
N LEU A 85 -29.95 11.44 6.67
CA LEU A 85 -28.76 10.60 6.61
C LEU A 85 -27.48 11.42 6.63
N ASP A 86 -26.37 10.80 7.00
CA ASP A 86 -25.04 11.41 7.06
C ASP A 86 -24.99 12.70 7.90
N SER A 87 -25.96 12.87 8.79
CA SER A 87 -26.01 14.01 9.68
C SER A 87 -25.41 13.68 11.04
N TYR A 88 -24.67 14.63 11.58
CA TYR A 88 -24.26 14.59 12.97
C TYR A 88 -25.47 14.91 13.87
N VAL A 89 -25.67 14.08 14.88
CA VAL A 89 -26.79 14.20 15.82
C VAL A 89 -26.22 14.31 17.23
N GLU A 90 -26.69 15.26 17.98
CA GLU A 90 -26.28 15.41 19.38
C GLU A 90 -27.08 14.47 20.30
N LYS A 91 -26.47 14.10 21.43
CA LYS A 91 -27.14 13.31 22.47
C LYS A 91 -28.44 13.99 22.90
N GLY A 92 -29.53 13.24 22.96
CA GLY A 92 -30.86 13.72 23.33
C GLY A 92 -31.69 14.28 22.19
N SER A 93 -31.12 14.44 20.99
CA SER A 93 -31.86 14.90 19.80
C SER A 93 -32.76 13.79 19.25
N LEU A 94 -33.85 14.17 18.62
CA LEU A 94 -34.77 13.27 17.94
C LEU A 94 -34.08 12.76 16.65
N ILE A 95 -33.94 11.45 16.53
CA ILE A 95 -33.44 10.77 15.32
C ILE A 95 -34.58 10.58 14.31
N VAL A 96 -35.66 9.98 14.77
CA VAL A 96 -36.81 9.67 13.93
C VAL A 96 -38.08 9.58 14.77
N LYS A 97 -39.18 10.04 14.17
CA LYS A 97 -40.53 9.94 14.76
C LYS A 97 -41.25 8.76 14.13
N LEU A 98 -41.68 7.81 14.99
CA LEU A 98 -42.50 6.67 14.60
C LEU A 98 -43.93 6.83 15.11
N LYS A 99 -44.83 6.03 14.56
CA LYS A 99 -46.26 6.05 14.96
C LYS A 99 -46.46 5.81 16.47
N ASP A 100 -45.68 4.88 17.04
CA ASP A 100 -45.86 4.44 18.41
C ASP A 100 -44.86 5.08 19.40
N LYS A 101 -43.71 5.56 18.90
CA LYS A 101 -42.64 6.09 19.75
C LYS A 101 -41.67 6.96 18.99
N ASP A 102 -40.97 7.82 19.71
CA ASP A 102 -39.86 8.60 19.20
C ASP A 102 -38.52 7.90 19.52
N ILE A 103 -37.61 7.91 18.54
CA ILE A 103 -36.23 7.42 18.75
C ILE A 103 -35.33 8.62 19.00
N ILE A 104 -34.75 8.65 20.18
CA ILE A 104 -33.85 9.71 20.66
C ILE A 104 -32.42 9.20 20.69
N ALA A 105 -31.46 10.08 20.36
CA ALA A 105 -30.02 9.75 20.34
C ALA A 105 -29.49 9.53 21.78
N PRO A 106 -29.00 8.34 22.12
CA PRO A 106 -28.46 8.08 23.45
C PRO A 106 -27.05 8.66 23.66
N PHE A 107 -26.37 8.98 22.57
CA PHE A 107 -25.06 9.66 22.51
C PHE A 107 -24.95 10.44 21.21
N SER A 108 -24.00 11.36 21.12
CA SER A 108 -23.73 12.12 19.90
C SER A 108 -22.98 11.26 18.88
N GLY A 109 -23.32 11.38 17.60
CA GLY A 109 -22.70 10.58 16.55
C GLY A 109 -23.28 10.90 15.17
N VAL A 110 -22.87 10.12 14.18
CA VAL A 110 -23.31 10.24 12.79
C VAL A 110 -24.35 9.15 12.51
N LEU A 111 -25.42 9.57 11.83
CA LEU A 111 -26.49 8.66 11.43
C LEU A 111 -26.17 8.00 10.09
N GLY A 112 -26.23 6.67 10.08
CA GLY A 112 -26.23 5.85 8.88
C GLY A 112 -27.49 5.00 8.78
N TYR A 113 -27.72 4.41 7.61
CA TYR A 113 -28.79 3.44 7.45
C TYR A 113 -28.42 2.33 6.50
N ARG A 114 -29.11 1.18 6.67
CA ARG A 114 -29.08 0.07 5.74
C ARG A 114 -30.49 -0.41 5.49
N GLY A 115 -30.92 -0.42 4.23
CA GLY A 115 -32.14 -1.12 3.83
C GLY A 115 -31.94 -2.63 3.91
N ILE A 116 -32.91 -3.36 4.43
CA ILE A 116 -32.94 -4.82 4.32
C ILE A 116 -33.72 -5.13 3.04
N THR A 117 -33.05 -5.80 2.09
CA THR A 117 -33.70 -6.32 0.88
C THR A 117 -34.48 -7.58 1.22
N GLU A 118 -35.61 -7.77 0.56
CA GLU A 118 -36.60 -8.81 0.81
C GLU A 118 -36.02 -10.24 0.78
N ASP A 119 -34.93 -10.48 0.04
CA ASP A 119 -34.34 -11.79 -0.17
C ASP A 119 -33.50 -12.36 1.00
N VAL A 120 -33.15 -11.53 2.00
CA VAL A 120 -32.20 -11.94 3.04
C VAL A 120 -32.89 -12.41 4.34
N LEU A 121 -34.08 -11.96 4.66
CA LEU A 121 -34.77 -12.25 5.93
C LEU A 121 -36.31 -12.28 5.85
N GLY A 122 -36.88 -12.65 4.71
CA GLY A 122 -38.34 -12.76 4.57
C GLY A 122 -39.04 -11.39 4.65
N SER A 123 -39.58 -10.93 3.58
CA SER A 123 -40.60 -9.88 3.34
C SER A 123 -40.67 -8.65 4.29
N ASP A 124 -39.61 -8.31 4.97
CA ASP A 124 -39.64 -7.16 5.89
C ASP A 124 -39.17 -5.88 5.20
N ASN A 125 -40.09 -5.02 4.92
CA ASN A 125 -39.88 -3.63 4.52
C ASN A 125 -39.19 -2.85 5.66
N SER A 126 -38.16 -3.47 6.27
CA SER A 126 -37.45 -2.98 7.44
C SER A 126 -36.25 -2.13 7.06
N LEU A 127 -36.00 -1.13 7.87
CA LEU A 127 -34.85 -0.24 7.78
C LEU A 127 -34.01 -0.38 9.06
N ILE A 128 -32.69 -0.51 8.91
CA ILE A 128 -31.78 -0.45 10.05
C ILE A 128 -31.15 0.94 10.06
N ILE A 129 -31.40 1.70 11.10
CA ILE A 129 -30.72 2.97 11.38
C ILE A 129 -29.56 2.69 12.32
N THR A 130 -28.38 3.20 12.02
CA THR A 130 -27.21 3.13 12.90
C THR A 130 -26.84 4.52 13.38
N LEU A 131 -26.56 4.66 14.66
CA LEU A 131 -25.92 5.84 15.22
C LEU A 131 -24.53 5.44 15.65
N ASP A 132 -23.51 6.07 15.08
CA ASP A 132 -22.12 5.75 15.27
C ASP A 132 -21.34 6.92 15.87
N ASP A 133 -20.81 6.75 17.11
CA ASP A 133 -19.79 7.63 17.67
C ASP A 133 -18.44 7.22 17.09
N SER A 134 -18.08 7.82 15.97
CA SER A 134 -16.81 7.62 15.28
C SER A 134 -15.77 8.70 15.57
N SER A 135 -15.95 9.51 16.61
CA SER A 135 -14.95 10.49 17.08
C SER A 135 -13.59 9.85 17.44
N VAL A 136 -13.64 8.58 17.80
CA VAL A 136 -12.50 7.68 17.98
C VAL A 136 -12.77 6.41 17.17
N ILE A 137 -11.80 6.00 16.38
CA ILE A 137 -11.83 4.74 15.66
C ILE A 137 -10.90 3.75 16.35
N TYR A 138 -11.37 2.54 16.51
CA TYR A 138 -10.57 1.38 16.88
C TYR A 138 -10.33 0.50 15.66
N ALA A 139 -9.23 -0.24 15.66
CA ALA A 139 -9.05 -1.36 14.74
C ALA A 139 -8.37 -2.52 15.47
N ASP A 140 -8.85 -3.72 15.18
CA ASP A 140 -8.28 -4.95 15.70
C ASP A 140 -7.36 -5.55 14.65
N LEU A 141 -6.08 -5.65 15.00
CA LEU A 141 -5.00 -6.14 14.15
C LEU A 141 -4.61 -7.55 14.56
N LYS A 142 -4.27 -8.38 13.60
CA LYS A 142 -3.65 -9.68 13.82
C LYS A 142 -2.15 -9.55 13.59
N ILE A 143 -1.39 -9.39 14.67
CA ILE A 143 0.05 -9.27 14.62
C ILE A 143 0.69 -10.67 14.71
N PRO A 144 1.61 -11.06 13.81
CA PRO A 144 2.28 -12.35 13.87
C PRO A 144 2.96 -12.59 15.22
N GLU A 145 2.95 -13.84 15.69
CA GLU A 145 3.51 -14.25 16.98
C GLU A 145 4.97 -13.81 17.18
N SER A 146 5.76 -13.80 16.11
CA SER A 146 7.16 -13.36 16.14
C SER A 146 7.36 -11.93 16.66
N PHE A 147 6.35 -11.06 16.45
CA PHE A 147 6.39 -9.67 16.89
C PHE A 147 5.68 -9.43 18.23
N ALA A 148 5.05 -10.44 18.81
CA ALA A 148 4.32 -10.29 20.06
C ALA A 148 5.17 -9.69 21.19
N PRO A 149 6.47 -10.02 21.38
CA PRO A 149 7.29 -9.47 22.46
C PRO A 149 7.54 -7.96 22.37
N VAL A 150 7.45 -7.38 21.16
CA VAL A 150 7.70 -5.93 20.96
C VAL A 150 6.43 -5.10 21.06
N ILE A 151 5.26 -5.70 21.03
CA ILE A 151 3.99 -4.99 21.15
C ILE A 151 3.77 -4.56 22.60
N LYS A 152 3.62 -3.25 22.77
CA LYS A 152 3.36 -2.64 24.09
C LYS A 152 2.21 -1.64 24.03
N LYS A 153 1.52 -1.46 25.13
CA LYS A 153 0.49 -0.42 25.26
C LYS A 153 1.10 0.97 25.00
N ASN A 154 0.35 1.84 24.35
CA ASN A 154 0.74 3.19 23.90
C ASN A 154 1.85 3.24 22.85
N LEU A 155 2.25 2.10 22.24
CA LEU A 155 3.17 2.10 21.11
C LEU A 155 2.55 2.91 19.96
N PRO A 156 3.28 3.88 19.36
CA PRO A 156 2.75 4.70 18.27
C PRO A 156 2.58 3.87 17.00
N VAL A 157 1.53 4.18 16.26
CA VAL A 157 1.24 3.54 14.98
C VAL A 157 0.86 4.60 13.94
N ASP A 158 1.26 4.36 12.71
CA ASP A 158 0.81 5.12 11.55
C ASP A 158 -0.30 4.33 10.85
N VAL A 159 -1.37 5.02 10.52
CA VAL A 159 -2.55 4.41 9.90
C VAL A 159 -2.85 5.10 8.58
N LYS A 160 -2.98 4.31 7.52
CA LYS A 160 -3.43 4.75 6.22
C LYS A 160 -4.83 4.21 5.95
N PHE A 161 -5.64 5.03 5.33
CA PHE A 161 -6.97 4.69 4.87
C PHE A 161 -6.98 4.69 3.34
N SER A 162 -7.42 3.61 2.73
CA SER A 162 -7.41 3.46 1.27
C SER A 162 -8.22 4.53 0.54
N GLY A 163 -9.24 5.10 1.17
CA GLY A 163 -10.04 6.20 0.65
C GLY A 163 -9.31 7.56 0.63
N LEU A 164 -8.25 7.72 1.43
CA LEU A 164 -7.47 8.96 1.57
C LEU A 164 -6.00 8.69 1.34
N LYS A 165 -5.61 8.44 0.08
CA LYS A 165 -4.29 7.92 -0.32
C LYS A 165 -3.06 8.68 0.20
N ASN A 166 -3.20 9.98 0.49
CA ASN A 166 -2.07 10.84 0.88
C ASN A 166 -2.12 11.27 2.35
N LYS A 167 -3.05 10.74 3.16
CA LYS A 167 -3.21 11.12 4.56
C LYS A 167 -2.80 9.97 5.47
N ILE A 168 -1.94 10.29 6.43
CA ILE A 168 -1.52 9.35 7.49
C ILE A 168 -2.14 9.84 8.79
N PHE A 169 -2.85 8.95 9.46
CA PHE A 169 -3.42 9.20 10.79
C PHE A 169 -2.49 8.60 11.83
N SER A 170 -2.27 9.35 12.91
CA SER A 170 -1.51 8.85 14.04
C SER A 170 -2.44 8.16 15.03
N GLY A 171 -2.07 6.96 15.43
CA GLY A 171 -2.75 6.18 16.43
C GLY A 171 -1.79 5.62 17.47
N LYS A 172 -2.32 4.83 18.38
CA LYS A 172 -1.54 4.09 19.36
C LYS A 172 -2.17 2.75 19.69
N VAL A 173 -1.36 1.83 20.16
CA VAL A 173 -1.83 0.55 20.71
C VAL A 173 -2.61 0.84 22.00
N GLU A 174 -3.89 0.51 22.02
CA GLU A 174 -4.76 0.63 23.21
C GLU A 174 -4.57 -0.57 24.13
N GLY A 175 -4.43 -1.75 23.55
CA GLY A 175 -4.23 -2.99 24.27
C GLY A 175 -4.06 -4.17 23.34
N TYR A 176 -3.77 -5.31 23.89
CA TYR A 176 -3.62 -6.57 23.15
C TYR A 176 -4.12 -7.75 23.97
N SER A 177 -4.43 -8.84 23.31
CA SER A 177 -4.89 -10.07 23.95
C SER A 177 -3.79 -10.67 24.85
N SER A 178 -4.19 -11.27 25.96
CA SER A 178 -3.27 -12.05 26.81
C SER A 178 -2.87 -13.41 26.19
N ARG A 179 -3.46 -13.79 25.05
CA ARG A 179 -3.25 -15.06 24.38
C ARG A 179 -2.98 -14.86 22.91
N ILE A 180 -2.09 -15.69 22.38
CA ILE A 180 -1.89 -15.86 20.94
C ILE A 180 -2.96 -16.83 20.43
N SER A 181 -3.59 -16.50 19.32
CA SER A 181 -4.51 -17.41 18.64
C SER A 181 -3.71 -18.59 18.05
N ALA A 182 -4.05 -19.82 18.45
CA ALA A 182 -3.40 -21.01 17.94
C ALA A 182 -3.67 -21.23 16.44
N ASP A 183 -4.88 -20.86 15.98
CA ASP A 183 -5.31 -21.06 14.59
C ASP A 183 -4.58 -20.13 13.62
N THR A 184 -4.39 -18.87 14.03
CA THR A 184 -3.82 -17.83 13.14
C THR A 184 -2.37 -17.47 13.51
N ARG A 185 -1.81 -18.05 14.57
CA ARG A 185 -0.48 -17.73 15.09
C ARG A 185 -0.25 -16.22 15.19
N SER A 186 -1.25 -15.52 15.75
CA SER A 186 -1.24 -14.07 15.85
C SER A 186 -1.72 -13.56 17.20
N LEU A 187 -1.20 -12.41 17.59
CA LEU A 187 -1.62 -11.63 18.73
C LEU A 187 -2.69 -10.62 18.27
N LEU A 188 -3.90 -10.71 18.82
CA LEU A 188 -4.93 -9.70 18.59
C LEU A 188 -4.56 -8.42 19.30
N THR A 189 -4.36 -7.35 18.55
CA THR A 189 -3.91 -6.05 19.05
C THR A 189 -4.90 -4.98 18.65
N ARG A 190 -5.45 -4.26 19.63
CA ARG A 190 -6.37 -3.14 19.36
C ARG A 190 -5.61 -1.83 19.34
N ILE A 191 -5.80 -1.09 18.27
CA ILE A 191 -5.30 0.28 18.13
C ILE A 191 -6.43 1.29 18.31
N LYS A 192 -6.06 2.50 18.70
CA LYS A 192 -6.95 3.64 18.88
C LYS A 192 -6.45 4.81 18.06
N ILE A 193 -7.34 5.43 17.30
CA ILE A 193 -7.07 6.53 16.40
C ILE A 193 -8.04 7.66 16.73
N ASN A 194 -7.55 8.89 16.88
CA ASN A 194 -8.42 10.06 17.00
C ASN A 194 -8.97 10.42 15.62
N ASN A 195 -10.28 10.58 15.53
CA ASN A 195 -11.00 10.87 14.31
C ASN A 195 -11.93 12.08 14.50
N LYS A 196 -11.34 13.20 14.95
CA LYS A 196 -12.11 14.42 15.28
C LYS A 196 -12.87 14.97 14.09
N ASP A 197 -12.33 14.81 12.89
CA ASP A 197 -12.90 15.35 11.65
C ASP A 197 -13.84 14.34 10.96
N TYR A 198 -14.09 13.18 11.57
CA TYR A 198 -14.97 12.11 11.06
C TYR A 198 -14.57 11.57 9.67
N GLU A 199 -13.30 11.71 9.28
CA GLU A 199 -12.82 11.30 7.97
C GLU A 199 -12.64 9.78 7.83
N LEU A 200 -12.34 9.09 8.94
CA LEU A 200 -12.29 7.63 8.96
C LEU A 200 -13.70 7.08 9.18
N ILE A 201 -14.19 6.39 8.17
CA ILE A 201 -15.53 5.83 8.17
C ILE A 201 -15.49 4.41 8.78
N PRO A 202 -16.37 4.10 9.74
CA PRO A 202 -16.50 2.73 10.28
C PRO A 202 -16.74 1.71 9.17
N GLY A 203 -16.13 0.53 9.29
CA GLY A 203 -16.16 -0.51 8.26
C GLY A 203 -15.05 -0.41 7.21
N SER A 204 -14.31 0.69 7.17
CA SER A 204 -13.21 0.88 6.23
C SER A 204 -12.01 -0.01 6.55
N LEU A 205 -11.28 -0.41 5.49
CA LEU A 205 -9.99 -1.09 5.63
C LEU A 205 -8.90 -0.08 5.98
N LEU A 206 -8.17 -0.37 7.03
CA LEU A 206 -7.02 0.40 7.50
C LEU A 206 -5.74 -0.42 7.34
N GLU A 207 -4.71 0.20 6.77
CA GLU A 207 -3.34 -0.30 6.75
C GLU A 207 -2.60 0.35 7.92
N VAL A 208 -2.03 -0.45 8.80
CA VAL A 208 -1.40 0.01 10.03
C VAL A 208 0.07 -0.40 10.05
N SER A 209 0.93 0.58 10.26
CA SER A 209 2.37 0.38 10.45
C SER A 209 2.74 0.70 11.90
N VAL A 210 3.23 -0.29 12.63
CA VAL A 210 3.70 -0.16 14.01
C VAL A 210 5.17 0.27 13.96
N LYS A 211 5.52 1.30 14.74
CA LYS A 211 6.87 1.87 14.79
C LYS A 211 7.73 1.23 15.87
#